data_7e3a07e253d7e519a95f2038bbf554cc
#
_entry.id   7e3a07e253d7e519a95f2038bbf554cc
#
_cell.length_a   1.000
_cell.length_b   1.000
_cell.length_c   1.000
_cell.angle_alpha   90.00
_cell.angle_beta   90.00
_cell.angle_gamma   90.00
#
_symmetry.space_group_name_H-M   'P 1'
#
loop_
_entity.id
_entity.type
_entity.pdbx_description
1 polymer ?
#
loop_
_entity_poly.entity_id
_entity_poly.type
_entity_poly.pdbx_seq_one_letter_code
_entity_poly.pdbx_strand_id
1 'polypeptide(L)'
;MLFTGHLLHEDSLTAQTTMIGSIMRAYEYMDVPGVDVLTEHNYCFWIVKQLQSAARQLGKNKMLSELYGVTGWQFDFESHKSVGDWQALFGINLRCHHLSWYSMRGEGKRDYPASISYQSAWYPYYSYVEDYFSRLNVFLEQGEPVCDLLVLNPVESLWCRIYPKWSWQLVPIDEEVREAERMYEETFRTLCAAKTDFDYGDEDFIKRMGSVEELNGETVLRIGKSVYRKVLVTGMSNMRRTTLGLLKEFADKGGSII
;
A
#
# COMPACT_ATOMS: atom_id res chain seq x y z
N MET A 1 -14.38 -19.89 -2.94
CA MET A 1 -13.22 -19.65 -2.07
C MET A 1 -12.61 -18.34 -2.53
N LEU A 2 -12.27 -17.42 -1.62
CA LEU A 2 -11.57 -16.18 -1.95
C LEU A 2 -10.07 -16.38 -1.74
N PHE A 3 -9.26 -15.91 -2.69
CA PHE A 3 -7.81 -15.89 -2.55
C PHE A 3 -7.38 -14.59 -1.87
N THR A 4 -6.69 -14.70 -0.75
CA THR A 4 -6.19 -13.57 0.03
C THR A 4 -4.82 -13.87 0.62
N GLY A 5 -4.11 -12.84 1.03
CA GLY A 5 -2.81 -12.90 1.67
C GLY A 5 -2.06 -11.59 1.51
N HIS A 6 -0.82 -11.58 1.94
CA HIS A 6 0.13 -10.50 1.71
C HIS A 6 1.38 -11.05 1.03
N LEU A 7 2.32 -10.19 0.70
CA LEU A 7 3.56 -10.53 0.05
C LEU A 7 4.72 -10.52 1.06
N LEU A 8 5.92 -10.83 0.61
CA LEU A 8 7.10 -10.96 1.47
C LEU A 8 8.02 -9.76 1.30
N HIS A 9 8.45 -9.14 2.39
CA HIS A 9 9.38 -8.00 2.39
C HIS A 9 8.90 -6.83 1.50
N GLU A 10 7.76 -6.27 1.86
CA GLU A 10 7.11 -5.19 1.12
C GLU A 10 7.68 -3.80 1.42
N ASP A 11 8.56 -3.68 2.42
CA ASP A 11 8.93 -2.43 3.12
C ASP A 11 9.49 -1.32 2.23
N SER A 12 10.27 -1.67 1.22
CA SER A 12 10.89 -0.70 0.30
C SER A 12 10.84 -1.15 -1.15
N LEU A 13 11.09 -0.24 -2.09
CA LEU A 13 11.16 -0.58 -3.51
C LEU A 13 12.29 -1.59 -3.80
N THR A 14 13.42 -1.49 -3.09
CA THR A 14 14.52 -2.47 -3.18
C THR A 14 14.11 -3.84 -2.70
N ALA A 15 13.44 -3.92 -1.55
CA ALA A 15 12.96 -5.17 -0.99
C ALA A 15 11.91 -5.81 -1.92
N GLN A 16 10.93 -5.03 -2.38
CA GLN A 16 9.93 -5.46 -3.35
C GLN A 16 10.57 -5.98 -4.64
N THR A 17 11.52 -5.22 -5.21
CA THR A 17 12.22 -5.61 -6.44
C THR A 17 13.01 -6.89 -6.27
N THR A 18 13.67 -7.08 -5.13
CA THR A 18 14.47 -8.27 -4.83
C THR A 18 13.60 -9.52 -4.68
N MET A 19 12.46 -9.40 -4.01
CA MET A 19 11.65 -10.54 -3.59
C MET A 19 10.52 -10.86 -4.56
N ILE A 20 9.88 -9.85 -5.16
CA ILE A 20 8.59 -9.99 -5.83
C ILE A 20 8.58 -9.31 -7.21
N GLY A 21 9.30 -8.21 -7.35
CA GLY A 21 9.28 -7.32 -8.51
C GLY A 21 8.34 -6.14 -8.32
N SER A 22 7.02 -6.31 -8.41
CA SER A 22 6.02 -5.27 -8.15
C SER A 22 4.88 -5.81 -7.33
N ILE A 23 4.66 -5.24 -6.14
CA ILE A 23 3.55 -5.65 -5.27
C ILE A 23 2.20 -5.27 -5.90
N MET A 24 2.10 -4.11 -6.55
CA MET A 24 0.85 -3.68 -7.17
C MET A 24 0.35 -4.69 -8.20
N ARG A 25 1.26 -5.25 -9.02
CA ARG A 25 0.90 -6.28 -10.03
C ARG A 25 0.46 -7.59 -9.39
N ALA A 26 1.06 -7.98 -8.27
CA ALA A 26 0.66 -9.19 -7.56
C ALA A 26 -0.75 -9.08 -6.97
N TYR A 27 -1.15 -7.90 -6.50
CA TYR A 27 -2.48 -7.65 -5.95
C TYR A 27 -3.62 -7.88 -6.96
N GLU A 28 -3.35 -7.79 -8.26
CA GLU A 28 -4.35 -8.09 -9.30
C GLU A 28 -4.94 -9.48 -9.15
N TYR A 29 -4.12 -10.45 -8.77
CA TYR A 29 -4.49 -11.87 -8.70
C TYR A 29 -5.11 -12.30 -7.37
N MET A 30 -5.23 -11.38 -6.41
CA MET A 30 -5.87 -11.63 -5.11
C MET A 30 -7.29 -11.10 -5.12
N ASP A 31 -8.25 -11.89 -4.63
CA ASP A 31 -9.63 -11.41 -4.42
C ASP A 31 -9.66 -10.35 -3.32
N VAL A 32 -8.90 -10.59 -2.24
CA VAL A 32 -8.67 -9.65 -1.16
C VAL A 32 -7.17 -9.45 -1.00
N PRO A 33 -6.59 -8.43 -1.63
CA PRO A 33 -5.17 -8.15 -1.49
C PRO A 33 -4.83 -7.63 -0.10
N GLY A 34 -3.61 -7.91 0.37
CA GLY A 34 -3.19 -7.54 1.71
C GLY A 34 -1.74 -7.10 1.80
N VAL A 35 -1.41 -6.53 2.95
CA VAL A 35 -0.06 -6.11 3.36
C VAL A 35 0.28 -6.67 4.74
N ASP A 36 1.57 -6.72 5.03
CA ASP A 36 2.13 -7.04 6.34
C ASP A 36 2.73 -5.78 6.96
N VAL A 37 1.96 -5.09 7.82
CA VAL A 37 2.40 -3.90 8.57
C VAL A 37 2.03 -4.07 10.03
N LEU A 38 2.87 -4.77 10.76
CA LEU A 38 2.56 -5.35 12.06
C LEU A 38 2.39 -4.34 13.18
N THR A 39 3.22 -3.29 13.25
CA THR A 39 3.32 -2.44 14.44
C THR A 39 3.41 -0.96 14.12
N GLU A 40 3.33 -0.12 15.16
CA GLU A 40 3.58 1.32 15.11
C GLU A 40 5.04 1.66 14.75
N HIS A 41 5.94 0.70 14.80
CA HIS A 41 7.34 0.87 14.42
C HIS A 41 7.59 0.63 12.93
N ASN A 42 6.60 0.11 12.20
CA ASN A 42 6.66 -0.02 10.76
C ASN A 42 6.32 1.33 10.09
N TYR A 43 7.33 2.07 9.69
CA TYR A 43 7.16 3.39 9.08
C TYR A 43 6.98 3.38 7.56
N CYS A 44 6.80 2.22 6.96
CA CYS A 44 6.64 2.02 5.51
C CYS A 44 5.17 2.22 5.05
N PHE A 45 4.57 3.36 5.42
CA PHE A 45 3.15 3.67 5.11
C PHE A 45 2.83 3.63 3.62
N TRP A 46 3.81 3.85 2.75
CA TRP A 46 3.65 3.83 1.29
C TRP A 46 3.21 2.48 0.75
N ILE A 47 3.51 1.35 1.41
CA ILE A 47 3.05 0.03 0.96
C ILE A 47 1.53 -0.10 1.08
N VAL A 48 0.94 0.40 2.16
CA VAL A 48 -0.51 0.45 2.31
C VAL A 48 -1.13 1.35 1.23
N LYS A 49 -0.43 2.43 0.87
CA LYS A 49 -0.85 3.32 -0.23
C LYS A 49 -0.74 2.64 -1.59
N GLN A 50 0.27 1.82 -1.84
CA GLN A 50 0.36 0.98 -3.05
C GLN A 50 -0.80 -0.02 -3.12
N LEU A 51 -1.12 -0.68 -2.00
CA LEU A 51 -2.28 -1.56 -1.90
C LEU A 51 -3.58 -0.82 -2.20
N GLN A 52 -3.82 0.32 -1.53
CA GLN A 52 -5.00 1.15 -1.75
C GLN A 52 -5.15 1.55 -3.22
N SER A 53 -4.05 2.00 -3.84
CA SER A 53 -4.03 2.42 -5.24
C SER A 53 -4.40 1.28 -6.18
N ALA A 54 -3.79 0.10 -5.98
CA ALA A 54 -4.12 -1.08 -6.76
C ALA A 54 -5.59 -1.52 -6.55
N ALA A 55 -6.07 -1.53 -5.31
CA ALA A 55 -7.44 -1.91 -4.98
C ALA A 55 -8.45 -0.97 -5.66
N ARG A 56 -8.26 0.34 -5.60
CA ARG A 56 -9.10 1.35 -6.26
C ARG A 56 -9.13 1.16 -7.78
N GLN A 57 -7.96 1.03 -8.41
CA GLN A 57 -7.84 0.85 -9.86
C GLN A 57 -8.46 -0.46 -10.34
N LEU A 58 -8.33 -1.53 -9.57
CA LEU A 58 -8.88 -2.86 -9.88
C LEU A 58 -10.33 -3.04 -9.42
N GLY A 59 -10.90 -2.10 -8.68
CA GLY A 59 -12.28 -2.18 -8.16
C GLY A 59 -12.45 -3.21 -7.04
N LYS A 60 -11.44 -3.37 -6.17
CA LYS A 60 -11.48 -4.28 -5.03
C LYS A 60 -11.92 -3.53 -3.78
N ASN A 61 -12.94 -4.05 -3.10
CA ASN A 61 -13.57 -3.37 -1.96
C ASN A 61 -13.04 -3.85 -0.60
N LYS A 62 -12.19 -4.87 -0.59
CA LYS A 62 -11.59 -5.42 0.64
C LYS A 62 -10.09 -5.37 0.55
N MET A 63 -9.48 -4.88 1.61
CA MET A 63 -8.02 -4.80 1.78
C MET A 63 -7.66 -5.32 3.16
N LEU A 64 -6.76 -6.29 3.20
CA LEU A 64 -6.30 -6.93 4.41
C LEU A 64 -4.99 -6.31 4.89
N SER A 65 -4.79 -6.26 6.20
CA SER A 65 -3.46 -6.09 6.80
C SER A 65 -3.24 -7.14 7.87
N GLU A 66 -2.07 -7.78 7.84
CA GLU A 66 -1.56 -8.51 8.99
C GLU A 66 -1.00 -7.50 9.98
N LEU A 67 -1.49 -7.53 11.22
CA LEU A 67 -1.13 -6.51 12.21
C LEU A 67 -1.10 -7.04 13.63
N TYR A 68 -0.50 -6.19 14.52
CA TYR A 68 -0.33 -6.43 15.94
C TYR A 68 0.72 -7.48 16.30
N GLY A 69 1.47 -8.01 15.33
CA GLY A 69 2.62 -8.88 15.58
C GLY A 69 3.82 -8.11 16.13
N VAL A 70 4.73 -8.81 16.80
CA VAL A 70 5.97 -8.26 17.39
C VAL A 70 5.74 -7.16 18.43
N THR A 71 4.53 -7.06 18.99
CA THR A 71 4.12 -5.99 19.89
C THR A 71 4.33 -6.30 21.38
N GLY A 72 4.49 -7.57 21.72
CA GLY A 72 4.71 -8.01 23.11
C GLY A 72 3.43 -8.07 23.96
N TRP A 73 3.61 -8.40 25.24
CA TRP A 73 2.51 -8.64 26.17
C TRP A 73 1.89 -7.36 26.76
N GLN A 74 2.55 -6.25 26.65
CA GLN A 74 2.11 -4.94 27.17
C GLN A 74 1.38 -4.08 26.13
N PHE A 75 1.14 -4.61 24.93
CA PHE A 75 0.46 -3.89 23.86
C PHE A 75 -1.00 -3.64 24.25
N ASP A 76 -1.34 -2.41 24.53
CA ASP A 76 -2.62 -1.99 25.10
C ASP A 76 -3.67 -1.57 24.04
N PHE A 77 -4.84 -1.16 24.48
CA PHE A 77 -5.93 -0.75 23.59
C PHE A 77 -5.63 0.53 22.82
N GLU A 78 -4.89 1.46 23.41
CA GLU A 78 -4.46 2.68 22.72
C GLU A 78 -3.54 2.34 21.55
N SER A 79 -2.60 1.45 21.75
CA SER A 79 -1.68 0.96 20.73
C SER A 79 -2.42 0.20 19.62
N HIS A 80 -3.34 -0.70 19.97
CA HIS A 80 -4.19 -1.39 18.98
C HIS A 80 -4.99 -0.39 18.15
N LYS A 81 -5.56 0.63 18.79
CA LYS A 81 -6.31 1.68 18.11
C LYS A 81 -5.41 2.52 17.21
N SER A 82 -4.25 2.94 17.69
CA SER A 82 -3.31 3.75 16.93
C SER A 82 -2.87 3.07 15.64
N VAL A 83 -2.43 1.81 15.72
CA VAL A 83 -2.03 1.04 14.54
C VAL A 83 -3.18 0.81 13.57
N GLY A 84 -4.35 0.46 14.09
CA GLY A 84 -5.52 0.20 13.25
C GLY A 84 -6.11 1.45 12.60
N ASP A 85 -6.10 2.60 13.28
CA ASP A 85 -6.70 3.85 12.79
C ASP A 85 -6.04 4.36 11.51
N TRP A 86 -4.70 4.47 11.51
CA TRP A 86 -4.04 4.99 10.32
C TRP A 86 -4.16 4.02 9.14
N GLN A 87 -4.16 2.73 9.38
CA GLN A 87 -4.37 1.74 8.33
C GLN A 87 -5.80 1.79 7.79
N ALA A 88 -6.80 1.98 8.65
CA ALA A 88 -8.17 2.17 8.25
C ALA A 88 -8.37 3.44 7.40
N LEU A 89 -7.64 4.54 7.70
CA LEU A 89 -7.64 5.74 6.86
C LEU A 89 -7.08 5.49 5.45
N PHE A 90 -6.18 4.53 5.29
CA PHE A 90 -5.72 4.06 3.98
C PHE A 90 -6.61 2.96 3.39
N GLY A 91 -7.76 2.67 4.00
CA GLY A 91 -8.77 1.76 3.48
C GLY A 91 -8.64 0.30 3.92
N ILE A 92 -7.73 -0.03 4.85
CA ILE A 92 -7.70 -1.38 5.44
C ILE A 92 -9.01 -1.61 6.20
N ASN A 93 -9.77 -2.60 5.75
CA ASN A 93 -11.06 -2.96 6.34
C ASN A 93 -11.15 -4.44 6.74
N LEU A 94 -10.08 -5.20 6.57
CA LEU A 94 -9.95 -6.56 7.06
C LEU A 94 -8.65 -6.68 7.86
N ARG A 95 -8.77 -6.74 9.19
CA ARG A 95 -7.65 -6.85 10.11
C ARG A 95 -7.36 -8.32 10.41
N CYS A 96 -6.17 -8.79 10.04
CA CYS A 96 -5.69 -10.14 10.32
C CYS A 96 -4.68 -10.06 11.47
N HIS A 97 -5.11 -10.46 12.66
CA HIS A 97 -4.26 -10.38 13.85
C HIS A 97 -3.12 -11.40 13.80
N HIS A 98 -1.93 -10.95 14.10
CA HIS A 98 -0.75 -11.79 14.23
C HIS A 98 -0.31 -11.87 15.69
N LEU A 99 -0.65 -12.88 16.42
CA LEU A 99 -1.61 -13.99 16.35
C LEU A 99 -2.44 -14.05 17.64
N SER A 100 -3.49 -14.86 17.65
CA SER A 100 -4.07 -15.37 18.88
C SER A 100 -3.77 -16.87 18.99
N TRP A 101 -3.05 -17.30 20.03
CA TRP A 101 -2.67 -18.70 20.17
C TRP A 101 -3.80 -19.55 20.74
N TYR A 102 -4.00 -20.70 20.18
CA TYR A 102 -4.86 -21.72 20.78
C TYR A 102 -4.33 -22.17 22.15
N SER A 103 -3.01 -22.25 22.31
CA SER A 103 -2.33 -22.66 23.53
C SER A 103 -0.93 -22.07 23.60
N MET A 104 -0.49 -21.71 24.80
CA MET A 104 0.90 -21.28 25.09
C MET A 104 1.89 -22.45 25.23
N ARG A 105 1.45 -23.67 25.01
CA ARG A 105 2.31 -24.85 25.13
C ARG A 105 3.23 -24.99 23.94
N GLY A 106 4.54 -25.09 24.20
CA GLY A 106 5.59 -25.26 23.18
C GLY A 106 6.37 -23.97 22.87
N GLU A 107 7.63 -24.11 22.46
CA GLU A 107 8.57 -22.99 22.23
C GLU A 107 8.13 -22.08 21.09
N GLY A 108 7.73 -22.66 19.95
CA GLY A 108 7.33 -21.89 18.79
C GLY A 108 6.10 -21.00 18.98
N LYS A 109 5.38 -21.16 20.09
CA LYS A 109 4.24 -20.32 20.46
C LYS A 109 4.64 -19.00 21.13
N ARG A 110 5.92 -18.79 21.39
CA ARG A 110 6.44 -17.60 22.08
C ARG A 110 7.05 -16.59 21.13
N ASP A 111 7.10 -16.95 19.86
CA ASP A 111 7.62 -16.10 18.82
C ASP A 111 6.62 -15.02 18.45
N TYR A 112 7.07 -13.78 18.32
CA TYR A 112 6.28 -12.63 17.91
C TYR A 112 4.92 -12.48 18.61
N PRO A 113 4.86 -12.46 19.94
CA PRO A 113 3.59 -12.41 20.64
C PRO A 113 2.81 -11.15 20.31
N ALA A 114 1.55 -11.36 19.92
CA ALA A 114 0.49 -10.37 20.07
C ALA A 114 -0.29 -10.76 21.32
N SER A 115 -0.49 -9.84 22.23
CA SER A 115 -1.14 -10.12 23.52
C SER A 115 -2.67 -10.22 23.40
N ILE A 116 -3.19 -10.95 22.40
CA ILE A 116 -4.61 -11.02 22.07
C ILE A 116 -5.16 -12.42 22.38
N SER A 117 -5.16 -12.80 23.63
CA SER A 117 -5.75 -14.08 24.04
C SER A 117 -6.03 -14.10 25.54
N TYR A 118 -6.64 -15.20 26.01
CA TYR A 118 -7.00 -15.39 27.41
C TYR A 118 -5.85 -15.24 28.41
N GLN A 119 -4.60 -15.25 27.96
CA GLN A 119 -3.42 -15.00 28.79
C GLN A 119 -3.25 -13.52 29.15
N SER A 120 -3.86 -12.61 28.41
CA SER A 120 -3.80 -11.17 28.70
C SER A 120 -4.88 -10.78 29.68
N ALA A 121 -4.52 -10.02 30.73
CA ALA A 121 -5.46 -9.60 31.75
C ALA A 121 -6.65 -8.78 31.21
N TRP A 122 -6.45 -8.05 30.13
CA TRP A 122 -7.45 -7.21 29.48
C TRP A 122 -8.28 -7.94 28.39
N TYR A 123 -7.97 -9.19 28.08
CA TYR A 123 -8.64 -9.95 27.02
C TYR A 123 -10.19 -9.96 27.12
N PRO A 124 -10.81 -10.08 28.30
CA PRO A 124 -12.27 -10.03 28.42
C PRO A 124 -12.90 -8.74 27.89
N TYR A 125 -12.12 -7.67 27.76
CA TYR A 125 -12.56 -6.37 27.27
C TYR A 125 -12.14 -6.08 25.83
N TYR A 126 -11.50 -7.03 25.13
CA TYR A 126 -11.02 -6.84 23.78
C TYR A 126 -12.14 -6.52 22.77
N SER A 127 -13.36 -6.93 23.07
CA SER A 127 -14.54 -6.58 22.28
C SER A 127 -14.70 -5.06 22.05
N TYR A 128 -14.22 -4.20 22.94
CA TYR A 128 -14.26 -2.75 22.73
C TYR A 128 -13.43 -2.31 21.50
N VAL A 129 -12.30 -2.94 21.26
CA VAL A 129 -11.46 -2.70 20.08
C VAL A 129 -12.18 -3.19 18.83
N GLU A 130 -12.75 -4.39 18.88
CA GLU A 130 -13.46 -4.98 17.74
C GLU A 130 -14.74 -4.21 17.39
N ASP A 131 -15.51 -3.79 18.38
CA ASP A 131 -16.71 -2.97 18.18
C ASP A 131 -16.38 -1.60 17.58
N TYR A 132 -15.26 -0.99 18.01
CA TYR A 132 -14.77 0.26 17.45
C TYR A 132 -14.47 0.12 15.96
N PHE A 133 -13.65 -0.84 15.57
CA PHE A 133 -13.28 -1.03 14.17
C PHE A 133 -14.43 -1.54 13.30
N SER A 134 -15.35 -2.34 13.85
CA SER A 134 -16.56 -2.74 13.15
C SER A 134 -17.42 -1.53 12.75
N ARG A 135 -17.59 -0.56 13.66
CA ARG A 135 -18.31 0.69 13.36
C ARG A 135 -17.55 1.58 12.39
N LEU A 136 -16.24 1.70 12.57
CA LEU A 136 -15.38 2.48 11.68
C LEU A 136 -15.42 1.92 10.25
N ASN A 137 -15.33 0.62 10.09
CA ASN A 137 -15.40 -0.04 8.78
C ASN A 137 -16.74 0.19 8.08
N VAL A 138 -17.87 0.06 8.80
CA VAL A 138 -19.19 0.36 8.22
C VAL A 138 -19.24 1.79 7.69
N PHE A 139 -18.63 2.74 8.40
CA PHE A 139 -18.59 4.14 7.97
C PHE A 139 -17.67 4.34 6.76
N LEU A 140 -16.45 3.78 6.79
CA LEU A 140 -15.43 3.99 5.74
C LEU A 140 -15.72 3.22 4.45
N GLU A 141 -16.52 2.15 4.53
CA GLU A 141 -16.92 1.37 3.35
C GLU A 141 -18.06 2.03 2.54
N GLN A 142 -18.61 3.16 3.01
CA GLN A 142 -19.65 3.89 2.29
C GLN A 142 -19.04 4.90 1.32
N GLY A 143 -19.65 5.04 0.15
CA GLY A 143 -19.25 6.01 -0.86
C GLY A 143 -18.11 5.58 -1.75
N GLU A 144 -17.66 6.51 -2.58
CA GLU A 144 -16.57 6.31 -3.54
C GLU A 144 -15.39 7.23 -3.18
N PRO A 145 -14.15 6.76 -3.33
CA PRO A 145 -12.98 7.59 -3.07
C PRO A 145 -12.87 8.73 -4.08
N VAL A 146 -12.53 9.92 -3.62
CA VAL A 146 -12.19 11.06 -4.46
C VAL A 146 -10.68 11.24 -4.45
N CYS A 147 -10.03 10.96 -5.59
CA CYS A 147 -8.59 11.05 -5.75
C CYS A 147 -8.25 11.58 -7.16
N ASP A 148 -7.70 12.77 -7.22
CA ASP A 148 -7.43 13.46 -8.50
C ASP A 148 -5.99 13.31 -8.98
N LEU A 149 -5.07 12.88 -8.10
CA LEU A 149 -3.65 12.82 -8.38
C LEU A 149 -3.15 11.38 -8.54
N LEU A 150 -2.52 11.12 -9.68
CA LEU A 150 -1.75 9.92 -9.93
C LEU A 150 -0.27 10.21 -9.74
N VAL A 151 0.44 9.41 -8.98
CA VAL A 151 1.91 9.45 -8.85
C VAL A 151 2.49 8.22 -9.54
N LEU A 152 3.34 8.39 -10.53
CA LEU A 152 3.92 7.23 -11.22
C LEU A 152 4.82 6.42 -10.28
N ASN A 153 4.61 5.11 -10.27
CA ASN A 153 5.42 4.19 -9.47
C ASN A 153 6.73 3.86 -10.23
N PRO A 154 7.91 4.21 -9.69
CA PRO A 154 9.19 4.09 -10.41
C PRO A 154 9.78 2.67 -10.44
N VAL A 155 8.97 1.63 -10.22
CA VAL A 155 9.45 0.26 -10.05
C VAL A 155 10.29 -0.24 -11.23
N GLU A 156 9.95 0.10 -12.47
CA GLU A 156 10.72 -0.32 -13.64
C GLU A 156 12.04 0.45 -13.80
N SER A 157 12.15 1.65 -13.24
CA SER A 157 13.42 2.35 -13.15
C SER A 157 14.41 1.63 -12.25
N LEU A 158 13.94 1.02 -11.15
CA LEU A 158 14.76 0.18 -10.29
C LEU A 158 15.16 -1.11 -11.01
N TRP A 159 14.24 -1.76 -11.74
CA TRP A 159 14.55 -2.98 -12.48
C TRP A 159 15.68 -2.80 -13.49
N CYS A 160 15.80 -1.63 -14.08
CA CYS A 160 16.88 -1.30 -14.99
C CYS A 160 18.25 -1.13 -14.30
N ARG A 161 18.28 -1.10 -12.97
CA ARG A 161 19.45 -0.99 -12.13
C ARG A 161 19.88 -2.28 -11.44
N ILE A 162 19.23 -3.40 -11.74
CA ILE A 162 19.57 -4.70 -11.15
C ILE A 162 20.85 -5.23 -11.79
N TYR A 163 21.90 -5.38 -10.98
CA TYR A 163 23.17 -6.01 -11.35
C TYR A 163 23.77 -6.73 -10.12
N PRO A 164 24.74 -7.63 -10.26
CA PRO A 164 25.36 -8.28 -9.10
C PRO A 164 25.84 -7.26 -8.06
N LYS A 165 25.36 -7.39 -6.81
CA LYS A 165 25.67 -6.48 -5.67
C LYS A 165 24.99 -5.10 -5.71
N TRP A 166 23.89 -4.91 -6.45
CA TRP A 166 23.11 -3.67 -6.41
C TRP A 166 22.43 -3.44 -5.05
N SER A 167 22.19 -4.52 -4.30
CA SER A 167 21.61 -4.49 -2.95
C SER A 167 22.30 -5.51 -2.03
N TRP A 168 22.19 -5.28 -0.73
CA TRP A 168 22.62 -6.19 0.32
C TRP A 168 21.56 -6.26 1.42
N GLN A 169 21.12 -7.46 1.77
CA GLN A 169 20.09 -7.66 2.80
C GLN A 169 18.86 -6.75 2.61
N LEU A 170 18.39 -6.65 1.37
CA LEU A 170 17.22 -5.82 0.98
C LEU A 170 17.45 -4.30 1.09
N VAL A 171 18.69 -3.86 1.31
CA VAL A 171 19.06 -2.44 1.32
C VAL A 171 19.85 -2.11 0.05
N PRO A 172 19.55 -1.00 -0.64
CA PRO A 172 20.27 -0.64 -1.85
C PRO A 172 21.72 -0.25 -1.55
N ILE A 173 22.66 -0.77 -2.34
CA ILE A 173 24.07 -0.32 -2.37
C ILE A 173 24.25 0.72 -3.46
N ASP A 174 23.55 0.57 -4.57
CA ASP A 174 23.59 1.50 -5.69
C ASP A 174 23.05 2.88 -5.29
N GLU A 175 23.79 3.94 -5.57
CA GLU A 175 23.44 5.30 -5.13
C GLU A 175 22.23 5.86 -5.87
N GLU A 176 22.04 5.52 -7.15
CA GLU A 176 20.86 5.96 -7.89
C GLU A 176 19.59 5.27 -7.39
N VAL A 177 19.71 4.02 -6.94
CA VAL A 177 18.60 3.30 -6.32
C VAL A 177 18.25 3.90 -4.96
N ARG A 178 19.25 4.24 -4.14
CA ARG A 178 19.00 4.96 -2.87
C ARG A 178 18.29 6.28 -3.10
N GLU A 179 18.75 7.04 -4.07
CA GLU A 179 18.13 8.32 -4.39
C GLU A 179 16.68 8.14 -4.88
N ALA A 180 16.43 7.14 -5.72
CA ALA A 180 15.06 6.83 -6.18
C ALA A 180 14.15 6.44 -5.01
N GLU A 181 14.61 5.61 -4.06
CA GLU A 181 13.86 5.28 -2.85
C GLU A 181 13.62 6.51 -1.97
N ARG A 182 14.66 7.32 -1.75
CA ARG A 182 14.52 8.56 -0.98
C ARG A 182 13.47 9.50 -1.58
N MET A 183 13.51 9.71 -2.90
CA MET A 183 12.53 10.52 -3.60
C MET A 183 11.11 9.94 -3.50
N TYR A 184 10.98 8.62 -3.57
CA TYR A 184 9.71 7.93 -3.43
C TYR A 184 9.09 8.17 -2.03
N GLU A 185 9.88 7.97 -0.97
CA GLU A 185 9.45 8.21 0.40
C GLU A 185 9.14 9.68 0.69
N GLU A 186 10.00 10.59 0.21
CA GLU A 186 9.80 12.03 0.38
C GLU A 186 8.55 12.52 -0.35
N THR A 187 8.28 12.01 -1.56
CA THR A 187 7.06 12.31 -2.29
C THR A 187 5.84 11.89 -1.49
N PHE A 188 5.84 10.65 -0.97
CA PHE A 188 4.78 10.16 -0.11
C PHE A 188 4.57 11.07 1.11
N ARG A 189 5.63 11.36 1.87
CA ARG A 189 5.57 12.18 3.08
C ARG A 189 5.09 13.61 2.78
N THR A 190 5.57 14.19 1.68
CA THR A 190 5.20 15.54 1.26
C THR A 190 3.72 15.63 0.92
N LEU A 191 3.19 14.70 0.14
CA LEU A 191 1.78 14.66 -0.23
C LEU A 191 0.88 14.42 0.99
N CYS A 192 1.26 13.51 1.89
CA CYS A 192 0.54 13.30 3.15
C CYS A 192 0.55 14.55 4.05
N ALA A 193 1.69 15.22 4.19
CA ALA A 193 1.80 16.47 4.96
C ALA A 193 0.94 17.58 4.36
N ALA A 194 0.84 17.64 3.04
CA ALA A 194 -0.02 18.56 2.31
C ALA A 194 -1.51 18.16 2.34
N LYS A 195 -1.86 17.02 2.97
CA LYS A 195 -3.22 16.44 3.01
C LYS A 195 -3.81 16.23 1.61
N THR A 196 -2.95 15.88 0.67
CA THR A 196 -3.32 15.59 -0.71
C THR A 196 -3.43 14.07 -0.89
N ASP A 197 -4.62 13.58 -1.20
CA ASP A 197 -4.79 12.17 -1.55
C ASP A 197 -4.25 11.92 -2.96
N PHE A 198 -3.71 10.74 -3.18
CA PHE A 198 -3.13 10.33 -4.46
C PHE A 198 -3.17 8.80 -4.57
N ASP A 199 -3.06 8.30 -5.78
CA ASP A 199 -2.80 6.89 -6.03
C ASP A 199 -1.48 6.71 -6.78
N TYR A 200 -0.81 5.60 -6.54
CA TYR A 200 0.30 5.18 -7.38
C TYR A 200 -0.18 4.57 -8.69
N GLY A 201 0.52 4.85 -9.79
CA GLY A 201 0.28 4.30 -11.11
C GLY A 201 1.37 3.33 -11.55
N ASP A 202 1.07 2.03 -11.63
CA ASP A 202 1.98 1.05 -12.21
C ASP A 202 1.91 1.10 -13.74
N GLU A 203 3.05 1.13 -14.42
CA GLU A 203 3.12 1.25 -15.88
C GLU A 203 2.48 0.07 -16.62
N ASP A 204 2.36 -1.11 -16.00
CA ASP A 204 1.66 -2.23 -16.58
C ASP A 204 0.13 -2.03 -16.53
N PHE A 205 -0.38 -1.50 -15.43
CA PHE A 205 -1.79 -1.12 -15.34
C PHE A 205 -2.12 -0.01 -16.32
N ILE A 206 -1.26 1.02 -16.41
CA ILE A 206 -1.40 2.10 -17.39
C ILE A 206 -1.46 1.54 -18.82
N LYS A 207 -0.55 0.62 -19.18
CA LYS A 207 -0.52 -0.01 -20.50
C LYS A 207 -1.81 -0.78 -20.83
N ARG A 208 -2.35 -1.52 -19.86
CA ARG A 208 -3.46 -2.45 -20.11
C ARG A 208 -4.84 -1.83 -19.90
N MET A 209 -4.94 -0.88 -18.99
CA MET A 209 -6.21 -0.32 -18.51
C MET A 209 -6.25 1.20 -18.59
N GLY A 210 -5.20 1.84 -19.12
CA GLY A 210 -5.11 3.29 -19.22
C GLY A 210 -5.83 3.84 -20.47
N SER A 211 -6.57 4.93 -20.31
CA SER A 211 -7.16 5.72 -21.39
C SER A 211 -7.25 7.19 -21.03
N VAL A 212 -7.23 8.07 -22.04
CA VAL A 212 -7.51 9.51 -21.87
C VAL A 212 -8.95 9.76 -22.29
N GLU A 213 -9.73 10.30 -21.38
CA GLU A 213 -11.17 10.53 -21.54
C GLU A 213 -11.54 11.97 -21.24
N GLU A 214 -12.73 12.38 -21.64
CA GLU A 214 -13.36 13.62 -21.21
C GLU A 214 -14.48 13.30 -20.21
N LEU A 215 -14.43 13.89 -19.03
CA LEU A 215 -15.42 13.73 -17.99
C LEU A 215 -15.89 15.12 -17.51
N ASN A 216 -17.17 15.41 -17.70
CA ASN A 216 -17.76 16.71 -17.32
C ASN A 216 -17.04 17.94 -17.92
N GLY A 217 -16.48 17.81 -19.12
CA GLY A 217 -15.74 18.90 -19.80
C GLY A 217 -14.27 19.03 -19.35
N GLU A 218 -13.77 18.09 -18.57
CA GLU A 218 -12.37 18.04 -18.13
C GLU A 218 -11.67 16.81 -18.71
N THR A 219 -10.42 16.98 -19.13
CA THR A 219 -9.58 15.85 -19.56
C THR A 219 -9.12 15.08 -18.34
N VAL A 220 -9.34 13.76 -18.34
CA VAL A 220 -8.96 12.84 -17.27
C VAL A 220 -8.16 11.67 -17.81
N LEU A 221 -7.25 11.17 -16.99
CA LEU A 221 -6.57 9.91 -17.19
C LEU A 221 -7.31 8.82 -16.39
N ARG A 222 -7.87 7.83 -17.08
CA ARG A 222 -8.47 6.66 -16.43
C ARG A 222 -7.45 5.53 -16.32
N ILE A 223 -7.45 4.83 -15.18
CA ILE A 223 -6.78 3.54 -15.01
C ILE A 223 -7.77 2.60 -14.34
N GLY A 224 -8.26 1.62 -15.08
CA GLY A 224 -9.28 0.70 -14.59
C GLY A 224 -10.54 1.43 -14.09
N LYS A 225 -10.80 1.37 -12.78
CA LYS A 225 -11.97 2.03 -12.16
C LYS A 225 -11.72 3.46 -11.72
N SER A 226 -10.45 3.87 -11.58
CA SER A 226 -10.07 5.20 -11.07
C SER A 226 -9.85 6.21 -12.19
N VAL A 227 -10.09 7.49 -11.88
CA VAL A 227 -9.87 8.62 -12.81
C VAL A 227 -9.04 9.70 -12.13
N TYR A 228 -8.10 10.29 -12.87
CA TYR A 228 -7.15 11.28 -12.35
C TYR A 228 -7.12 12.52 -13.25
N ARG A 229 -7.05 13.70 -12.62
CA ARG A 229 -6.95 15.00 -13.30
C ARG A 229 -5.51 15.50 -13.40
N LYS A 230 -4.63 14.92 -12.57
CA LYS A 230 -3.22 15.33 -12.50
C LYS A 230 -2.33 14.09 -12.43
N VAL A 231 -1.17 14.18 -13.06
CA VAL A 231 -0.14 13.14 -12.98
C VAL A 231 1.15 13.75 -12.50
N LEU A 232 1.71 13.19 -11.42
CA LEU A 232 3.03 13.53 -10.91
C LEU A 232 4.05 12.49 -11.39
N VAL A 233 5.11 12.95 -12.07
CA VAL A 233 6.22 12.12 -12.53
C VAL A 233 7.44 12.44 -11.67
N THR A 234 7.83 11.52 -10.81
CA THR A 234 8.96 11.72 -9.88
C THR A 234 9.74 10.43 -9.70
N GLY A 235 11.06 10.54 -9.45
CA GLY A 235 11.91 9.39 -9.13
C GLY A 235 12.15 8.40 -10.29
N MET A 236 11.76 8.73 -11.52
CA MET A 236 11.87 7.85 -12.68
C MET A 236 13.12 8.19 -13.52
N SER A 237 13.93 7.18 -13.83
CA SER A 237 15.05 7.29 -14.77
C SER A 237 14.70 6.83 -16.18
N ASN A 238 13.62 6.06 -16.32
CA ASN A 238 13.05 5.59 -17.58
C ASN A 238 11.55 5.45 -17.50
N MET A 239 10.89 5.30 -18.64
CA MET A 239 9.45 5.14 -18.75
C MET A 239 9.11 4.29 -19.98
N ARG A 240 8.08 3.47 -19.88
CA ARG A 240 7.57 2.73 -21.02
C ARG A 240 7.09 3.67 -22.13
N ARG A 241 7.35 3.30 -23.39
CA ARG A 241 6.83 4.06 -24.54
C ARG A 241 5.31 4.22 -24.51
N THR A 242 4.59 3.21 -24.01
CA THR A 242 3.13 3.26 -23.86
C THR A 242 2.68 4.28 -22.84
N THR A 243 3.36 4.36 -21.70
CA THR A 243 3.10 5.36 -20.66
C THR A 243 3.38 6.75 -21.19
N LEU A 244 4.55 6.96 -21.81
CA LEU A 244 4.91 8.25 -22.40
C LEU A 244 3.90 8.70 -23.47
N GLY A 245 3.45 7.78 -24.34
CA GLY A 245 2.43 8.07 -25.35
C GLY A 245 1.10 8.51 -24.76
N LEU A 246 0.64 7.81 -23.72
CA LEU A 246 -0.61 8.13 -23.02
C LEU A 246 -0.51 9.46 -22.26
N LEU A 247 0.61 9.74 -21.60
CA LEU A 247 0.84 11.02 -20.92
C LEU A 247 0.90 12.19 -21.92
N LYS A 248 1.53 11.97 -23.07
CA LYS A 248 1.53 12.98 -24.14
C LYS A 248 0.12 13.28 -24.64
N GLU A 249 -0.67 12.25 -24.92
CA GLU A 249 -2.08 12.41 -25.30
C GLU A 249 -2.87 13.16 -24.23
N PHE A 250 -2.65 12.82 -22.96
CA PHE A 250 -3.29 13.48 -21.82
C PHE A 250 -2.94 14.97 -21.75
N ALA A 251 -1.65 15.32 -21.90
CA ALA A 251 -1.19 16.70 -21.92
C ALA A 251 -1.73 17.48 -23.14
N ASP A 252 -1.67 16.88 -24.34
CA ASP A 252 -2.14 17.50 -25.59
C ASP A 252 -3.64 17.82 -25.54
N LYS A 253 -4.42 17.08 -24.76
CA LYS A 253 -5.85 17.32 -24.51
C LYS A 253 -6.13 18.24 -23.30
N GLY A 254 -5.11 18.79 -22.67
CA GLY A 254 -5.24 19.75 -21.56
C GLY A 254 -5.14 19.14 -20.15
N GLY A 255 -4.75 17.90 -20.02
CA GLY A 255 -4.45 17.27 -18.73
C GLY A 255 -3.19 17.85 -18.08
N SER A 256 -3.12 17.82 -16.74
CA SER A 256 -2.02 18.40 -15.96
C SER A 256 -0.96 17.36 -15.63
N ILE A 257 0.28 17.60 -16.04
CA ILE A 257 1.45 16.82 -15.66
C ILE A 257 2.40 17.70 -14.84
N ILE A 258 2.91 17.16 -13.74
CA ILE A 258 3.80 17.83 -12.79
C ILE A 258 5.12 17.07 -12.72
#